data_05ad6188a8c05fc9e4c3c5441e0fe9cf
#
_entry.id   05ad6188a8c05fc9e4c3c5441e0fe9cf
#
_cell.length_a   1.000
_cell.length_b   1.000
_cell.length_c   1.000
_cell.angle_alpha   90.00
_cell.angle_beta   90.00
_cell.angle_gamma   90.00
#
_symmetry.space_group_name_H-M   'P 1'
#
loop_
_entity.id
_entity.type
_entity.pdbx_description
1 polymer ?
#
loop_
_entity_poly.entity_id
_entity_poly.type
_entity_poly.pdbx_seq_one_letter_code
_entity_poly.pdbx_strand_id
1 'polypeptide(L)'
;MFWGSAGQRGSVGLLRCWSLTVSPKTLTPTRCPLHTPRSLSFSAPLKSPAHEEVKQPLRRWDLSVSPFTTVRAQIGCNISIHPLDPHTYPEADRAFITVHGPDKEQEVSLDRLKVHYDDRSKELLISAETVDSDVSIEMSAPLKSNLFITTQGKGSVQVKNMECDICKVRTEKGNCLLHSVKAHQVEVQSHEGHVTGVGTINGNVVISTGGDSAVDVKKLQGTKMNVSTEHGPLKVKAIYAESTCISSRSGRVNLGHVHGETTVKNACGDTVIDGSNSFLKVSSDSGGIDVYVGDGGSAELHSQQGKHTLQEQLCLYLTQLSLLHLLSHIVFLLRSVSYVGAVSVRVPSSLRAGVRLCGTSVDISPEVVLHGVENNTSEGHTTVTGYMNVESPANQWVKAQADRGSIRLTVQSWFESRRLVS
;
A
#
# COMPACT_ATOMS: atom_id res chain seq x y z
N MET A 1 54.20 -12.57 25.44
CA MET A 1 55.16 -13.62 25.03
C MET A 1 54.69 -14.18 23.69
N PHE A 2 55.56 -13.89 22.69
CA PHE A 2 55.81 -14.66 21.44
C PHE A 2 54.62 -15.04 20.56
N TRP A 3 54.48 -14.39 19.41
CA TRP A 3 55.16 -14.52 18.10
C TRP A 3 54.63 -15.67 17.23
N GLY A 4 54.29 -15.31 16.00
CA GLY A 4 54.54 -16.00 14.75
C GLY A 4 53.39 -15.80 13.79
N SER A 5 53.36 -14.90 12.88
CA SER A 5 54.10 -14.65 11.64
C SER A 5 53.78 -15.65 10.51
N ALA A 6 53.32 -15.04 9.43
CA ALA A 6 53.57 -15.30 8.01
C ALA A 6 52.77 -16.31 7.21
N GLY A 7 52.33 -15.83 6.05
CA GLY A 7 51.97 -16.66 4.88
C GLY A 7 51.15 -15.93 3.82
N GLN A 8 51.77 -14.99 3.10
CA GLN A 8 51.31 -14.51 1.79
C GLN A 8 51.30 -15.67 0.77
N ARG A 9 50.27 -15.70 -0.08
CA ARG A 9 50.48 -15.90 -1.53
C ARG A 9 49.22 -15.52 -2.29
N GLY A 10 49.39 -14.55 -3.20
CA GLY A 10 48.45 -14.11 -4.17
C GLY A 10 48.22 -15.11 -5.29
N SER A 11 47.09 -14.98 -5.91
CA SER A 11 46.82 -15.58 -7.22
C SER A 11 46.00 -14.59 -8.04
N VAL A 12 46.68 -14.04 -9.03
CA VAL A 12 46.15 -13.15 -10.05
C VAL A 12 45.41 -14.03 -11.08
N GLY A 13 44.11 -13.88 -11.19
CA GLY A 13 43.25 -14.51 -12.20
C GLY A 13 43.02 -13.57 -13.38
N LEU A 14 43.66 -13.90 -14.49
CA LEU A 14 43.56 -13.21 -15.78
C LEU A 14 42.14 -13.27 -16.38
N LEU A 15 41.59 -12.09 -16.67
CA LEU A 15 40.42 -11.89 -17.53
C LEU A 15 40.82 -12.21 -19.00
N ARG A 16 40.28 -13.24 -19.57
CA ARG A 16 40.34 -13.50 -21.02
C ARG A 16 39.17 -12.84 -21.73
N CYS A 17 39.45 -11.77 -22.46
CA CYS A 17 38.60 -11.25 -23.51
C CYS A 17 38.56 -12.23 -24.67
N TRP A 18 37.37 -12.68 -25.05
CA TRP A 18 37.12 -13.35 -26.32
C TRP A 18 36.60 -12.34 -27.32
N SER A 19 37.47 -12.01 -28.29
CA SER A 19 37.11 -11.29 -29.50
C SER A 19 36.70 -12.34 -30.56
N LEU A 20 35.45 -12.32 -30.98
CA LEU A 20 34.97 -13.06 -32.14
C LEU A 20 35.08 -12.18 -33.40
N THR A 21 36.05 -12.46 -34.23
CA THR A 21 36.14 -11.93 -35.59
C THR A 21 35.18 -12.68 -36.50
N VAL A 22 34.23 -12.00 -37.09
CA VAL A 22 33.34 -12.51 -38.15
C VAL A 22 33.81 -11.98 -39.49
N SER A 23 34.22 -12.88 -40.38
CA SER A 23 34.57 -12.58 -41.78
C SER A 23 33.31 -12.34 -42.64
N PRO A 24 33.34 -11.43 -43.60
CA PRO A 24 32.20 -11.18 -44.47
C PRO A 24 32.17 -12.23 -45.61
N LYS A 25 31.05 -12.95 -45.74
CA LYS A 25 30.72 -13.71 -46.95
C LYS A 25 29.85 -12.85 -47.86
N THR A 26 30.37 -12.59 -49.03
CA THR A 26 29.67 -12.01 -50.20
C THR A 26 28.52 -12.91 -50.64
N LEU A 27 27.31 -12.37 -50.70
CA LEU A 27 26.17 -13.02 -51.34
C LEU A 27 25.63 -12.13 -52.47
N THR A 28 25.50 -12.73 -53.62
CA THR A 28 24.96 -12.21 -54.89
C THR A 28 23.47 -11.82 -54.76
N PRO A 29 22.98 -10.80 -55.51
CA PRO A 29 21.60 -10.36 -55.43
C PRO A 29 20.67 -11.23 -56.28
N THR A 30 19.73 -11.90 -55.64
CA THR A 30 18.59 -12.52 -56.32
C THR A 30 17.45 -11.52 -56.42
N ARG A 31 16.99 -11.25 -57.63
CA ARG A 31 15.84 -10.38 -57.96
C ARG A 31 14.56 -10.95 -57.34
N CYS A 32 13.86 -10.17 -56.53
CA CYS A 32 12.45 -10.39 -56.13
C CYS A 32 11.51 -9.40 -56.85
N PRO A 33 10.28 -9.81 -57.17
CA PRO A 33 9.38 -9.04 -58.01
C PRO A 33 8.73 -7.86 -57.27
N LEU A 34 8.42 -6.83 -58.05
CA LEU A 34 7.71 -5.59 -57.68
C LEU A 34 6.40 -5.85 -56.97
N HIS A 35 6.33 -5.49 -55.69
CA HIS A 35 5.06 -5.29 -54.99
C HIS A 35 4.69 -3.81 -55.00
N THR A 36 3.48 -3.53 -55.48
CA THR A 36 2.79 -2.23 -55.50
C THR A 36 2.80 -1.56 -54.14
N PRO A 37 3.01 -0.24 -54.03
CA PRO A 37 2.97 0.48 -52.78
C PRO A 37 1.51 0.55 -52.26
N ARG A 38 1.25 -0.02 -51.10
CA ARG A 38 0.04 0.27 -50.32
C ARG A 38 0.13 1.68 -49.81
N SER A 39 -0.86 2.48 -50.14
CA SER A 39 -1.07 3.84 -49.61
C SER A 39 -1.15 3.79 -48.09
N LEU A 40 -0.18 4.46 -47.42
CA LEU A 40 -0.25 4.75 -46.00
C LEU A 40 -1.31 5.84 -45.81
N SER A 41 -2.46 5.47 -45.21
CA SER A 41 -3.41 6.42 -44.72
C SER A 41 -2.77 7.15 -43.52
N PHE A 42 -2.56 8.45 -43.64
CA PHE A 42 -2.19 9.31 -42.54
C PHE A 42 -3.34 9.27 -41.50
N SER A 43 -3.09 8.65 -40.36
CA SER A 43 -3.91 8.83 -39.17
C SER A 43 -3.89 10.29 -38.75
N ALA A 44 -5.05 10.79 -38.36
CA ALA A 44 -5.27 12.15 -37.89
C ALA A 44 -4.22 12.58 -36.85
N PRO A 45 -3.87 13.87 -36.79
CA PRO A 45 -2.89 14.37 -35.84
C PRO A 45 -3.36 14.03 -34.41
N LEU A 46 -2.49 13.36 -33.67
CA LEU A 46 -2.62 13.20 -32.22
C LEU A 46 -2.91 14.59 -31.64
N LYS A 47 -4.06 14.71 -30.95
CA LYS A 47 -4.34 15.90 -30.13
C LYS A 47 -3.11 16.17 -29.28
N SER A 48 -2.52 17.35 -29.45
CA SER A 48 -1.50 17.88 -28.56
C SER A 48 -1.95 17.68 -27.13
N PRO A 49 -1.06 17.26 -26.21
CA PRO A 49 -1.41 17.27 -24.81
C PRO A 49 -1.92 18.69 -24.48
N ALA A 50 -3.07 18.75 -23.80
CA ALA A 50 -3.62 20.00 -23.35
C ALA A 50 -2.47 20.80 -22.71
N HIS A 51 -2.26 22.03 -23.14
CA HIS A 51 -1.40 22.97 -22.47
C HIS A 51 -1.86 23.00 -21.02
N GLU A 52 -1.09 22.41 -20.10
CA GLU A 52 -1.19 22.77 -18.69
C GLU A 52 -0.95 24.29 -18.67
N GLU A 53 -1.98 25.05 -18.37
CA GLU A 53 -1.83 26.48 -18.09
C GLU A 53 -0.78 26.61 -17.00
N VAL A 54 0.38 27.11 -17.38
CA VAL A 54 1.47 27.42 -16.44
C VAL A 54 0.93 28.53 -15.55
N LYS A 55 0.36 28.13 -14.40
CA LYS A 55 -0.11 29.06 -13.37
C LYS A 55 1.06 29.96 -12.99
N GLN A 56 0.94 31.25 -13.20
CA GLN A 56 2.01 32.18 -12.84
C GLN A 56 2.23 32.16 -11.33
N PRO A 57 3.50 32.16 -10.85
CA PRO A 57 3.78 32.21 -9.44
C PRO A 57 3.34 33.57 -8.87
N LEU A 58 2.49 33.54 -7.83
CA LEU A 58 2.06 34.73 -7.12
C LEU A 58 3.15 35.27 -6.20
N ARG A 59 3.87 34.37 -5.53
CA ARG A 59 4.95 34.73 -4.58
C ARG A 59 5.99 33.61 -4.52
N ARG A 60 7.25 33.99 -4.32
CA ARG A 60 8.37 33.05 -4.19
C ARG A 60 9.30 33.47 -3.07
N TRP A 61 9.75 32.50 -2.28
CA TRP A 61 10.82 32.63 -1.30
C TRP A 61 12.00 31.76 -1.71
N ASP A 62 13.18 32.30 -1.53
CA ASP A 62 14.47 31.62 -1.66
C ASP A 62 15.20 31.79 -0.33
N LEU A 63 15.36 30.68 0.38
CA LEU A 63 15.89 30.67 1.75
C LEU A 63 17.16 29.84 1.81
N SER A 64 18.18 30.37 2.48
CA SER A 64 19.32 29.57 2.88
C SER A 64 18.94 28.76 4.12
N VAL A 65 19.08 27.45 4.05
CA VAL A 65 18.66 26.52 5.12
C VAL A 65 19.72 25.45 5.35
N SER A 66 19.63 24.74 6.46
CA SER A 66 20.48 23.59 6.71
C SER A 66 20.13 22.41 5.79
N PRO A 67 21.07 21.58 5.33
CA PRO A 67 20.81 20.34 4.63
C PRO A 67 19.92 19.34 5.40
N PHE A 68 19.88 19.48 6.74
CA PHE A 68 19.07 18.66 7.64
C PHE A 68 17.94 19.47 8.29
N THR A 69 17.31 20.32 7.53
CA THR A 69 16.21 21.17 8.00
C THR A 69 14.99 20.34 8.38
N THR A 70 14.27 20.80 9.41
CA THR A 70 12.94 20.32 9.75
C THR A 70 11.90 21.27 9.17
N VAL A 71 11.09 20.79 8.26
CA VAL A 71 9.98 21.53 7.65
C VAL A 71 8.70 21.27 8.44
N ARG A 72 8.09 22.35 8.95
CA ARG A 72 6.78 22.34 9.60
C ARG A 72 5.81 23.17 8.78
N ALA A 73 4.85 22.52 8.14
CA ALA A 73 3.79 23.19 7.40
C ALA A 73 2.44 23.00 8.09
N GLN A 74 1.75 24.10 8.37
CA GLN A 74 0.39 24.11 8.88
C GLN A 74 -0.45 25.06 8.02
N ILE A 75 -1.25 24.50 7.10
CA ILE A 75 -1.87 25.26 6.01
C ILE A 75 -3.25 24.70 5.68
N GLY A 76 -4.11 25.53 5.05
CA GLY A 76 -5.43 25.13 4.56
C GLY A 76 -5.49 24.83 3.06
N CYS A 77 -4.38 24.93 2.34
CA CYS A 77 -4.30 24.76 0.87
C CYS A 77 -3.49 23.52 0.48
N ASN A 78 -3.40 23.26 -0.83
CA ASN A 78 -2.61 22.17 -1.35
C ASN A 78 -1.10 22.45 -1.21
N ILE A 79 -0.33 21.41 -0.86
CA ILE A 79 1.14 21.49 -0.82
C ILE A 79 1.79 20.32 -1.53
N SER A 80 2.79 20.61 -2.36
CA SER A 80 3.66 19.64 -3.01
C SER A 80 5.10 19.87 -2.57
N ILE A 81 5.76 18.82 -2.07
CA ILE A 81 7.14 18.88 -1.60
C ILE A 81 7.97 17.88 -2.39
N HIS A 82 9.09 18.34 -2.91
CA HIS A 82 10.06 17.52 -3.64
C HIS A 82 11.50 17.93 -3.29
N PRO A 83 12.50 17.07 -3.52
CA PRO A 83 13.86 17.42 -3.22
C PRO A 83 14.41 18.45 -4.22
N LEU A 84 15.39 19.20 -3.75
CA LEU A 84 16.23 20.01 -4.63
C LEU A 84 16.96 19.13 -5.64
N ASP A 85 17.20 19.65 -6.82
CA ASP A 85 18.07 19.03 -7.80
C ASP A 85 19.52 19.00 -7.28
N PRO A 86 20.10 17.83 -7.01
CA PRO A 86 21.45 17.72 -6.43
C PRO A 86 22.55 18.16 -7.40
N HIS A 87 22.27 18.22 -8.70
CA HIS A 87 23.23 18.72 -9.69
C HIS A 87 23.33 20.25 -9.67
N THR A 88 22.19 20.90 -9.46
CA THR A 88 22.13 22.37 -9.39
C THR A 88 22.51 22.90 -8.02
N TYR A 89 22.16 22.14 -6.95
CA TYR A 89 22.39 22.54 -5.55
C TYR A 89 23.10 21.41 -4.76
N PRO A 90 24.40 21.18 -5.03
CA PRO A 90 25.14 20.07 -4.40
C PRO A 90 25.28 20.20 -2.88
N GLU A 91 25.34 21.43 -2.36
CA GLU A 91 25.43 21.69 -0.90
C GLU A 91 24.11 21.46 -0.18
N ALA A 92 22.98 21.38 -0.93
CA ALA A 92 21.63 21.22 -0.40
C ALA A 92 21.28 22.25 0.71
N ASP A 93 21.76 23.48 0.56
CA ASP A 93 21.65 24.56 1.55
C ASP A 93 20.53 25.58 1.24
N ARG A 94 19.61 25.22 0.36
CA ARG A 94 18.52 26.07 -0.10
C ARG A 94 17.17 25.43 0.06
N ALA A 95 16.14 26.27 0.22
CA ALA A 95 14.74 25.89 0.08
C ALA A 95 14.01 26.92 -0.75
N PHE A 96 13.25 26.44 -1.75
CA PHE A 96 12.41 27.28 -2.57
C PHE A 96 10.95 26.99 -2.26
N ILE A 97 10.18 28.04 -2.03
CA ILE A 97 8.74 27.95 -1.79
C ILE A 97 8.07 28.85 -2.80
N THR A 98 7.19 28.28 -3.62
CA THR A 98 6.46 28.99 -4.66
C THR A 98 4.97 28.83 -4.41
N VAL A 99 4.23 29.91 -4.46
CA VAL A 99 2.78 29.93 -4.31
C VAL A 99 2.15 30.18 -5.66
N HIS A 100 1.23 29.33 -6.03
CA HIS A 100 0.45 29.42 -7.27
C HIS A 100 -1.04 29.62 -6.92
N GLY A 101 -1.71 30.48 -7.68
CA GLY A 101 -3.13 30.75 -7.52
C GLY A 101 -3.74 31.33 -8.81
N PRO A 102 -5.08 31.45 -8.89
CA PRO A 102 -5.76 31.84 -10.13
C PRO A 102 -5.58 33.32 -10.51
N ASP A 103 -5.44 34.25 -9.55
CA ASP A 103 -5.41 35.68 -9.86
C ASP A 103 -4.55 36.52 -8.92
N LYS A 104 -4.00 37.64 -9.45
CA LYS A 104 -3.22 38.62 -8.69
C LYS A 104 -4.03 39.43 -7.69
N GLU A 105 -5.37 39.47 -7.81
CA GLU A 105 -6.25 40.17 -6.86
C GLU A 105 -6.37 39.47 -5.48
N GLN A 106 -5.94 38.22 -5.37
CA GLN A 106 -5.86 37.48 -4.11
C GLN A 106 -4.59 37.79 -3.29
N GLU A 107 -3.82 38.81 -3.63
CA GLU A 107 -2.61 39.20 -2.91
C GLU A 107 -2.87 39.49 -1.42
N VAL A 108 -4.07 39.96 -1.08
CA VAL A 108 -4.51 40.20 0.32
C VAL A 108 -4.61 38.90 1.15
N SER A 109 -4.91 37.78 0.50
CA SER A 109 -4.94 36.46 1.17
C SER A 109 -3.52 35.93 1.45
N LEU A 110 -2.52 36.33 0.67
CA LEU A 110 -1.14 35.89 0.81
C LEU A 110 -0.37 36.54 1.95
N ASP A 111 -0.83 37.68 2.48
CA ASP A 111 -0.23 38.32 3.65
C ASP A 111 -0.40 37.48 4.93
N ARG A 112 -1.34 36.52 4.90
CA ARG A 112 -1.55 35.54 5.98
C ARG A 112 -0.63 34.35 5.92
N LEU A 113 0.09 34.15 4.79
CA LEU A 113 1.08 33.10 4.66
C LEU A 113 2.42 33.58 5.25
N LYS A 114 2.78 32.98 6.36
CA LYS A 114 4.04 33.24 7.06
C LYS A 114 5.03 32.14 6.72
N VAL A 115 6.18 32.53 6.20
CA VAL A 115 7.32 31.65 5.93
C VAL A 115 8.49 32.17 6.74
N HIS A 116 9.00 31.38 7.67
CA HIS A 116 10.08 31.77 8.56
C HIS A 116 11.04 30.59 8.75
N TYR A 117 12.35 30.85 8.64
CA TYR A 117 13.40 29.90 8.95
C TYR A 117 14.14 30.36 10.21
N ASP A 118 14.23 29.46 11.17
CA ASP A 118 15.04 29.66 12.38
C ASP A 118 16.35 28.85 12.26
N ASP A 119 17.45 29.55 12.13
CA ASP A 119 18.78 28.94 11.99
C ASP A 119 19.25 28.22 13.25
N ARG A 120 18.74 28.57 14.43
CA ARG A 120 19.12 27.92 15.70
C ARG A 120 18.49 26.55 15.82
N SER A 121 17.21 26.45 15.58
CA SER A 121 16.45 25.18 15.63
C SER A 121 16.54 24.38 14.34
N LYS A 122 17.06 24.96 13.25
CA LYS A 122 17.03 24.40 11.89
C LYS A 122 15.61 24.10 11.42
N GLU A 123 14.65 24.91 11.82
CA GLU A 123 13.24 24.73 11.48
C GLU A 123 12.77 25.75 10.45
N LEU A 124 12.12 25.25 9.41
CA LEU A 124 11.41 26.04 8.43
C LEU A 124 9.91 25.93 8.70
N LEU A 125 9.33 27.01 9.15
CA LEU A 125 7.90 27.11 9.46
C LEU A 125 7.14 27.73 8.29
N ILE A 126 6.10 27.04 7.83
CA ILE A 126 5.15 27.53 6.84
C ILE A 126 3.77 27.48 7.48
N SER A 127 3.14 28.63 7.72
CA SER A 127 1.83 28.68 8.35
C SER A 127 0.90 29.65 7.64
N ALA A 128 -0.37 29.24 7.50
CA ALA A 128 -1.43 30.08 6.95
C ALA A 128 -2.73 29.77 7.68
N GLU A 129 -3.34 30.79 8.29
CA GLU A 129 -4.57 30.62 9.09
C GLU A 129 -5.81 30.36 8.23
N THR A 130 -5.90 30.97 7.07
CA THR A 130 -6.99 30.73 6.08
C THR A 130 -6.45 31.05 4.68
N VAL A 131 -6.32 30.04 3.87
CA VAL A 131 -5.99 30.20 2.45
C VAL A 131 -7.05 29.47 1.64
N ASP A 132 -7.52 30.12 0.57
CA ASP A 132 -8.51 29.52 -0.34
C ASP A 132 -7.99 28.20 -0.94
N SER A 133 -8.91 27.27 -1.18
CA SER A 133 -8.63 25.97 -1.74
C SER A 133 -7.94 26.00 -3.13
N ASP A 134 -8.02 27.15 -3.80
CA ASP A 134 -7.48 27.35 -5.15
C ASP A 134 -6.00 27.73 -5.18
N VAL A 135 -5.44 28.01 -4.00
CA VAL A 135 -4.02 28.26 -3.82
C VAL A 135 -3.27 26.95 -3.64
N SER A 136 -2.10 26.84 -4.21
CA SER A 136 -1.20 25.68 -4.01
C SER A 136 0.23 26.16 -3.73
N ILE A 137 0.87 25.45 -2.81
CA ILE A 137 2.27 25.69 -2.44
C ILE A 137 3.12 24.58 -3.05
N GLU A 138 4.13 24.98 -3.80
CA GLU A 138 5.17 24.08 -4.27
C GLU A 138 6.47 24.38 -3.51
N MET A 139 7.08 23.35 -2.95
CA MET A 139 8.29 23.47 -2.16
C MET A 139 9.37 22.54 -2.68
N SER A 140 10.53 23.08 -2.97
CA SER A 140 11.77 22.33 -3.16
C SER A 140 12.63 22.46 -1.90
N ALA A 141 12.97 21.35 -1.28
CA ALA A 141 13.72 21.31 -0.02
C ALA A 141 14.95 20.41 -0.12
N PRO A 142 15.92 20.52 0.81
CA PRO A 142 16.98 19.53 0.95
C PRO A 142 16.42 18.11 1.06
N LEU A 143 17.05 17.17 0.36
CA LEU A 143 16.61 15.77 0.30
C LEU A 143 16.41 15.15 1.70
N LYS A 144 17.26 15.52 2.67
CA LYS A 144 17.28 14.99 4.04
C LYS A 144 16.39 15.76 5.03
N SER A 145 15.53 16.64 4.54
CA SER A 145 14.64 17.42 5.40
C SER A 145 13.57 16.55 6.07
N ASN A 146 13.46 16.67 7.39
CA ASN A 146 12.35 16.10 8.13
C ASN A 146 11.06 16.85 7.83
N LEU A 147 9.96 16.11 7.65
CA LEU A 147 8.69 16.68 7.23
C LEU A 147 7.60 16.49 8.29
N PHE A 148 7.02 17.59 8.74
CA PHE A 148 5.82 17.64 9.60
C PHE A 148 4.77 18.51 8.91
N ILE A 149 3.83 17.88 8.23
CA ILE A 149 2.87 18.58 7.39
C ILE A 149 1.47 18.33 7.95
N THR A 150 0.74 19.41 8.19
CA THR A 150 -0.65 19.36 8.61
C THR A 150 -1.47 20.25 7.70
N THR A 151 -2.46 19.67 7.02
CA THR A 151 -3.41 20.43 6.21
C THR A 151 -4.80 20.38 6.82
N GLN A 152 -5.45 21.54 6.81
CA GLN A 152 -6.83 21.72 7.25
C GLN A 152 -7.78 21.78 6.04
N GLY A 153 -9.04 21.50 6.26
CA GLY A 153 -10.05 21.52 5.22
C GLY A 153 -9.72 20.55 4.07
N LYS A 154 -9.81 21.02 2.84
CA LYS A 154 -9.60 20.22 1.62
C LYS A 154 -8.14 20.21 1.11
N GLY A 155 -7.21 20.84 1.84
CA GLY A 155 -5.81 20.93 1.44
C GLY A 155 -5.17 19.54 1.27
N SER A 156 -4.72 19.23 0.07
CA SER A 156 -4.07 17.96 -0.26
C SER A 156 -2.55 18.06 -0.10
N VAL A 157 -1.93 16.96 0.29
CA VAL A 157 -0.47 16.87 0.48
C VAL A 157 0.13 15.93 -0.55
N GLN A 158 1.19 16.38 -1.20
CA GLN A 158 2.00 15.56 -2.09
C GLN A 158 3.46 15.61 -1.66
N VAL A 159 4.06 14.46 -1.36
CA VAL A 159 5.49 14.31 -1.05
C VAL A 159 6.14 13.41 -2.07
N LYS A 160 7.18 13.91 -2.75
CA LYS A 160 7.86 13.16 -3.81
C LYS A 160 9.34 12.98 -3.51
N ASN A 161 9.84 11.76 -3.65
CA ASN A 161 11.26 11.41 -3.71
C ASN A 161 12.10 11.93 -2.52
N MET A 162 11.50 12.07 -1.35
CA MET A 162 12.20 12.52 -0.15
C MET A 162 12.88 11.38 0.58
N GLU A 163 14.05 11.67 1.15
CA GLU A 163 14.80 10.75 2.00
C GLU A 163 15.14 11.46 3.32
N CYS A 164 14.49 11.10 4.42
CA CYS A 164 14.56 11.81 5.69
C CYS A 164 14.51 10.86 6.89
N ASP A 165 14.63 11.37 8.10
CA ASP A 165 14.43 10.54 9.30
C ASP A 165 12.94 10.42 9.62
N ILE A 166 12.19 11.51 9.52
CA ILE A 166 10.77 11.56 9.87
C ILE A 166 9.96 12.21 8.74
N CYS A 167 8.95 11.50 8.25
CA CYS A 167 7.92 12.04 7.37
C CYS A 167 6.56 11.86 8.02
N LYS A 168 5.99 12.94 8.54
CA LYS A 168 4.69 12.94 9.22
C LYS A 168 3.71 13.85 8.48
N VAL A 169 2.62 13.26 8.02
CA VAL A 169 1.57 13.95 7.26
C VAL A 169 0.23 13.77 7.94
N ARG A 170 -0.48 14.86 8.16
CA ARG A 170 -1.85 14.89 8.67
C ARG A 170 -2.73 15.68 7.72
N THR A 171 -3.81 15.08 7.25
CA THR A 171 -4.81 15.73 6.41
C THR A 171 -6.19 15.60 7.04
N GLU A 172 -7.01 16.64 6.91
CA GLU A 172 -8.39 16.59 7.38
C GLU A 172 -9.31 15.97 6.31
N LYS A 173 -9.50 16.66 5.17
CA LYS A 173 -10.35 16.20 4.05
C LYS A 173 -9.58 16.08 2.74
N GLY A 174 -8.35 16.57 2.70
CA GLY A 174 -7.50 16.54 1.54
C GLY A 174 -6.82 15.18 1.37
N ASN A 175 -6.50 14.84 0.12
CA ASN A 175 -5.81 13.61 -0.21
C ASN A 175 -4.31 13.69 0.14
N CYS A 176 -3.73 12.54 0.49
CA CYS A 176 -2.31 12.40 0.73
C CYS A 176 -1.68 11.52 -0.36
N LEU A 177 -0.73 12.06 -1.11
CA LEU A 177 0.05 11.33 -2.12
C LEU A 177 1.51 11.25 -1.70
N LEU A 178 2.00 10.05 -1.46
CA LEU A 178 3.40 9.76 -1.22
C LEU A 178 4.00 9.06 -2.44
N HIS A 179 5.03 9.64 -3.04
CA HIS A 179 5.72 9.05 -4.17
C HIS A 179 7.17 8.77 -3.81
N SER A 180 7.54 7.48 -3.69
CA SER A 180 8.92 7.04 -3.43
C SER A 180 9.56 7.75 -2.22
N VAL A 181 8.95 7.61 -1.05
CA VAL A 181 9.44 8.20 0.20
C VAL A 181 10.26 7.17 0.98
N LYS A 182 11.44 7.57 1.41
CA LYS A 182 12.32 6.79 2.28
C LYS A 182 12.55 7.54 3.58
N ALA A 183 12.14 6.96 4.71
CA ALA A 183 12.37 7.54 6.03
C ALA A 183 12.53 6.46 7.10
N HIS A 184 13.14 6.79 8.25
CA HIS A 184 13.10 5.87 9.39
C HIS A 184 11.67 5.69 9.90
N GLN A 185 10.90 6.79 9.93
CA GLN A 185 9.50 6.78 10.33
C GLN A 185 8.62 7.53 9.32
N VAL A 186 7.62 6.86 8.78
CA VAL A 186 6.55 7.46 7.95
C VAL A 186 5.23 7.34 8.69
N GLU A 187 4.61 8.46 9.01
CA GLU A 187 3.31 8.50 9.66
C GLU A 187 2.33 9.31 8.81
N VAL A 188 1.22 8.70 8.41
CA VAL A 188 0.15 9.34 7.65
C VAL A 188 -1.16 9.20 8.40
N GLN A 189 -1.79 10.31 8.70
CA GLN A 189 -3.12 10.36 9.30
C GLN A 189 -4.05 11.17 8.41
N SER A 190 -5.14 10.58 7.97
CA SER A 190 -6.16 11.25 7.17
C SER A 190 -7.53 11.03 7.78
N HIS A 191 -8.33 12.09 7.91
CA HIS A 191 -9.69 11.97 8.45
C HIS A 191 -10.70 11.55 7.37
N GLU A 192 -10.77 12.30 6.27
CA GLU A 192 -11.73 12.04 5.17
C GLU A 192 -11.05 11.99 3.80
N GLY A 193 -9.72 12.12 3.71
CA GLY A 193 -8.96 12.11 2.46
C GLY A 193 -8.35 10.75 2.15
N HIS A 194 -8.24 10.42 0.86
CA HIS A 194 -7.59 9.20 0.41
C HIS A 194 -6.07 9.26 0.58
N VAL A 195 -5.47 8.11 0.90
CA VAL A 195 -4.01 7.94 0.98
C VAL A 195 -3.53 7.09 -0.19
N THR A 196 -2.70 7.68 -1.04
CA THR A 196 -2.11 7.00 -2.20
C THR A 196 -0.60 6.92 -2.08
N GLY A 197 -0.06 5.72 -2.20
CA GLY A 197 1.38 5.46 -2.22
C GLY A 197 1.86 4.97 -3.59
N VAL A 198 2.61 5.81 -4.30
CA VAL A 198 3.19 5.47 -5.61
C VAL A 198 4.68 5.16 -5.44
N GLY A 199 5.15 4.09 -6.08
CA GLY A 199 6.53 3.63 -5.90
C GLY A 199 6.70 2.86 -4.59
N THR A 200 7.81 3.07 -3.89
CA THR A 200 8.11 2.41 -2.62
C THR A 200 8.06 3.41 -1.47
N ILE A 201 7.32 3.09 -0.42
CA ILE A 201 7.40 3.77 0.86
C ILE A 201 8.28 2.90 1.76
N ASN A 202 9.43 3.41 2.16
CA ASN A 202 10.44 2.68 2.91
C ASN A 202 10.60 3.25 4.32
N GLY A 203 10.61 2.37 5.33
CA GLY A 203 10.80 2.70 6.75
C GLY A 203 9.79 2.02 7.65
N ASN A 204 9.69 2.47 8.89
CA ASN A 204 8.60 2.10 9.79
C ASN A 204 7.37 2.91 9.41
N VAL A 205 6.34 2.26 8.88
CA VAL A 205 5.19 2.94 8.29
C VAL A 205 3.95 2.79 9.16
N VAL A 206 3.31 3.91 9.46
CA VAL A 206 2.00 3.96 10.11
C VAL A 206 1.06 4.78 9.23
N ILE A 207 0.00 4.14 8.73
CA ILE A 207 -1.06 4.80 7.95
C ILE A 207 -2.37 4.60 8.69
N SER A 208 -3.08 5.68 8.96
CA SER A 208 -4.39 5.65 9.61
C SER A 208 -5.38 6.55 8.86
N THR A 209 -6.50 5.98 8.45
CA THR A 209 -7.55 6.74 7.76
C THR A 209 -8.90 6.57 8.47
N GLY A 210 -9.63 7.68 8.57
CA GLY A 210 -11.00 7.71 9.06
C GLY A 210 -12.04 7.77 7.95
N GLY A 211 -13.30 7.61 8.30
CA GLY A 211 -14.43 7.64 7.38
C GLY A 211 -14.29 6.63 6.22
N ASP A 212 -14.78 7.00 5.05
CA ASP A 212 -14.75 6.17 3.83
C ASP A 212 -13.45 6.32 3.02
N SER A 213 -12.38 6.80 3.66
CA SER A 213 -11.10 7.08 3.00
C SER A 213 -10.40 5.82 2.53
N ALA A 214 -10.08 5.76 1.25
CA ALA A 214 -9.34 4.65 0.67
C ALA A 214 -7.83 4.76 0.94
N VAL A 215 -7.19 3.61 1.12
CA VAL A 215 -5.72 3.46 1.12
C VAL A 215 -5.32 2.61 -0.08
N ASP A 216 -4.57 3.18 -1.02
CA ASP A 216 -3.99 2.45 -2.16
C ASP A 216 -2.48 2.66 -2.21
N VAL A 217 -1.71 1.63 -1.86
CA VAL A 217 -0.25 1.69 -1.80
C VAL A 217 0.36 0.64 -2.70
N LYS A 218 1.31 1.06 -3.54
CA LYS A 218 1.99 0.14 -4.45
C LYS A 218 2.96 -0.78 -3.71
N LYS A 219 3.83 -0.24 -2.85
CA LYS A 219 4.84 -1.03 -2.13
C LYS A 219 5.19 -0.42 -0.78
N LEU A 220 5.13 -1.24 0.26
CA LEU A 220 5.66 -0.96 1.60
C LEU A 220 6.91 -1.81 1.83
N GLN A 221 7.96 -1.20 2.38
CA GLN A 221 9.21 -1.90 2.67
C GLN A 221 9.84 -1.36 3.95
N GLY A 222 10.24 -2.23 4.87
CA GLY A 222 10.90 -1.83 6.12
C GLY A 222 10.74 -2.88 7.22
N THR A 223 10.81 -2.47 8.48
CA THR A 223 10.74 -3.38 9.62
C THR A 223 9.30 -3.57 10.12
N LYS A 224 8.59 -2.48 10.36
CA LYS A 224 7.25 -2.50 10.95
C LYS A 224 6.25 -1.70 10.13
N MET A 225 5.13 -2.35 9.79
CA MET A 225 4.04 -1.74 9.04
C MET A 225 2.74 -1.81 9.83
N ASN A 226 2.10 -0.66 10.07
CA ASN A 226 0.78 -0.57 10.66
C ASN A 226 -0.13 0.20 9.71
N VAL A 227 -1.18 -0.43 9.21
CA VAL A 227 -2.16 0.22 8.35
C VAL A 227 -3.54 0.02 8.92
N SER A 228 -4.25 1.10 9.20
CA SER A 228 -5.60 1.08 9.73
C SER A 228 -6.55 1.91 8.89
N THR A 229 -7.71 1.35 8.60
CA THR A 229 -8.82 2.05 7.92
C THR A 229 -10.09 1.91 8.74
N GLU A 230 -10.95 2.92 8.67
CA GLU A 230 -12.25 2.83 9.33
C GLU A 230 -13.27 2.12 8.43
N HIS A 231 -13.68 2.75 7.32
CA HIS A 231 -14.71 2.19 6.43
C HIS A 231 -14.25 2.06 4.97
N GLY A 232 -13.18 2.76 4.60
CA GLY A 232 -12.68 2.77 3.22
C GLY A 232 -11.96 1.49 2.81
N PRO A 233 -11.87 1.21 1.52
CA PRO A 233 -11.12 0.07 1.00
C PRO A 233 -9.61 0.25 1.22
N LEU A 234 -8.95 -0.85 1.55
CA LEU A 234 -7.50 -0.92 1.71
C LEU A 234 -6.90 -1.81 0.64
N LYS A 235 -5.97 -1.26 -0.13
CA LYS A 235 -5.24 -2.00 -1.16
C LYS A 235 -3.75 -1.77 -1.02
N VAL A 236 -2.98 -2.84 -0.87
CA VAL A 236 -1.51 -2.80 -0.88
C VAL A 236 -1.01 -3.89 -1.83
N LYS A 237 -0.27 -3.51 -2.87
CA LYS A 237 0.18 -4.50 -3.87
C LYS A 237 1.34 -5.37 -3.39
N ALA A 238 2.25 -4.82 -2.57
CA ALA A 238 3.36 -5.59 -2.02
C ALA A 238 3.80 -5.06 -0.65
N ILE A 239 4.08 -5.96 0.27
CA ILE A 239 4.58 -5.67 1.61
C ILE A 239 5.83 -6.51 1.86
N TYR A 240 6.93 -5.86 2.21
CA TYR A 240 8.19 -6.49 2.62
C TYR A 240 8.58 -5.93 3.98
N ALA A 241 8.20 -6.62 5.05
CA ALA A 241 8.45 -6.18 6.41
C ALA A 241 8.67 -7.37 7.34
N GLU A 242 9.35 -7.14 8.46
CA GLU A 242 9.47 -8.18 9.50
C GLU A 242 8.12 -8.42 10.17
N SER A 243 7.39 -7.32 10.46
CA SER A 243 6.07 -7.38 11.10
C SER A 243 5.10 -6.41 10.45
N THR A 244 3.91 -6.91 10.12
CA THR A 244 2.82 -6.13 9.54
C THR A 244 1.53 -6.33 10.34
N CYS A 245 0.89 -5.23 10.71
CA CYS A 245 -0.42 -5.22 11.33
C CYS A 245 -1.39 -4.39 10.48
N ILE A 246 -2.46 -5.02 10.02
CA ILE A 246 -3.50 -4.37 9.23
C ILE A 246 -4.82 -4.49 9.98
N SER A 247 -5.54 -3.39 10.10
CA SER A 247 -6.87 -3.36 10.71
C SER A 247 -7.86 -2.56 9.88
N SER A 248 -9.06 -3.10 9.70
CA SER A 248 -10.19 -2.42 9.08
C SER A 248 -11.44 -2.66 9.90
N ARG A 249 -12.23 -1.60 10.10
CA ARG A 249 -13.54 -1.75 10.76
C ARG A 249 -14.59 -2.24 9.76
N SER A 250 -14.63 -1.61 8.58
CA SER A 250 -15.45 -2.11 7.48
C SER A 250 -14.83 -1.65 6.17
N GLY A 251 -14.82 -2.50 5.20
CA GLY A 251 -14.22 -2.23 3.90
C GLY A 251 -13.47 -3.45 3.39
N ARG A 252 -13.28 -3.46 2.10
CA ARG A 252 -12.53 -4.55 1.47
C ARG A 252 -11.04 -4.38 1.70
N VAL A 253 -10.38 -5.43 2.17
CA VAL A 253 -8.92 -5.49 2.33
C VAL A 253 -8.33 -6.34 1.22
N ASN A 254 -7.54 -5.74 0.35
CA ASN A 254 -6.84 -6.40 -0.75
C ASN A 254 -5.33 -6.28 -0.56
N LEU A 255 -4.67 -7.39 -0.27
CA LEU A 255 -3.22 -7.47 -0.17
C LEU A 255 -2.68 -8.32 -1.31
N GLY A 256 -1.70 -7.82 -2.03
CA GLY A 256 -1.00 -8.61 -3.03
C GLY A 256 0.01 -9.57 -2.37
N HIS A 257 1.30 -9.34 -2.59
CA HIS A 257 2.35 -10.19 -2.03
C HIS A 257 2.79 -9.68 -0.66
N VAL A 258 2.74 -10.55 0.33
CA VAL A 258 3.09 -10.24 1.72
C VAL A 258 4.26 -11.10 2.18
N HIS A 259 5.30 -10.45 2.68
CA HIS A 259 6.50 -11.07 3.23
C HIS A 259 6.72 -10.61 4.67
N GLY A 260 7.04 -11.55 5.55
CA GLY A 260 7.19 -11.34 6.99
C GLY A 260 5.91 -11.67 7.77
N GLU A 261 6.02 -11.62 9.09
CA GLU A 261 4.89 -11.93 9.97
C GLU A 261 3.77 -10.91 9.79
N THR A 262 2.58 -11.39 9.43
CA THR A 262 1.45 -10.51 9.10
C THR A 262 0.20 -10.87 9.86
N THR A 263 -0.38 -9.88 10.53
CA THR A 263 -1.68 -9.98 11.17
C THR A 263 -2.68 -9.04 10.51
N VAL A 264 -3.81 -9.58 10.06
CA VAL A 264 -4.92 -8.83 9.45
C VAL A 264 -6.17 -9.01 10.31
N LYS A 265 -6.77 -7.91 10.71
CA LYS A 265 -8.05 -7.87 11.43
C LYS A 265 -9.04 -7.04 10.62
N ASN A 266 -10.11 -7.66 10.15
CA ASN A 266 -11.18 -7.00 9.43
C ASN A 266 -12.52 -7.29 10.14
N ALA A 267 -13.15 -6.29 10.70
CA ALA A 267 -14.42 -6.53 11.38
C ALA A 267 -15.53 -6.85 10.37
N CYS A 268 -15.68 -6.00 9.32
CA CYS A 268 -16.69 -6.22 8.30
C CYS A 268 -16.10 -6.03 6.91
N GLY A 269 -16.36 -6.96 6.02
CA GLY A 269 -15.91 -6.90 4.62
C GLY A 269 -14.93 -8.00 4.25
N ASP A 270 -14.78 -8.21 2.96
CA ASP A 270 -13.94 -9.29 2.44
C ASP A 270 -12.46 -8.98 2.55
N THR A 271 -11.69 -10.00 2.86
CA THR A 271 -10.23 -9.95 2.89
C THR A 271 -9.66 -10.87 1.82
N VAL A 272 -8.89 -10.32 0.90
CA VAL A 272 -8.23 -11.06 -0.19
C VAL A 272 -6.72 -10.86 -0.08
N ILE A 273 -5.96 -11.96 -0.06
CA ILE A 273 -4.50 -11.96 0.00
C ILE A 273 -3.96 -12.87 -1.11
N ASP A 274 -3.27 -12.26 -2.09
CA ASP A 274 -2.84 -12.96 -3.30
C ASP A 274 -1.54 -13.76 -3.11
N GLY A 275 -0.85 -13.60 -1.99
CA GLY A 275 0.32 -14.43 -1.67
C GLY A 275 0.95 -14.11 -0.33
N SER A 276 1.22 -15.14 0.47
CA SER A 276 2.01 -15.06 1.69
C SER A 276 3.00 -16.22 1.76
N ASN A 277 4.28 -15.91 1.95
CA ASN A 277 5.36 -16.90 2.10
C ASN A 277 5.90 -16.97 3.53
N SER A 278 5.21 -16.37 4.49
CA SER A 278 5.59 -16.31 5.91
C SER A 278 4.38 -16.61 6.77
N PHE A 279 4.48 -16.37 8.08
CA PHE A 279 3.35 -16.55 8.97
C PHE A 279 2.28 -15.48 8.74
N LEU A 280 1.06 -15.92 8.48
CA LEU A 280 -0.10 -15.08 8.21
C LEU A 280 -1.24 -15.40 9.19
N LYS A 281 -1.70 -14.39 9.91
CA LYS A 281 -2.89 -14.48 10.76
C LYS A 281 -3.97 -13.54 10.25
N VAL A 282 -5.14 -14.08 9.91
CA VAL A 282 -6.29 -13.30 9.44
C VAL A 282 -7.49 -13.59 10.31
N SER A 283 -8.12 -12.55 10.82
CA SER A 283 -9.39 -12.64 11.53
C SER A 283 -10.42 -11.71 10.89
N SER A 284 -11.62 -12.24 10.68
CA SER A 284 -12.79 -11.48 10.20
C SER A 284 -13.96 -11.79 11.13
N ASP A 285 -14.65 -10.73 11.58
CA ASP A 285 -15.87 -10.90 12.37
C ASP A 285 -17.05 -11.21 11.43
N SER A 286 -17.13 -10.51 10.29
CA SER A 286 -18.09 -10.80 9.22
C SER A 286 -17.52 -10.45 7.85
N GLY A 287 -17.46 -11.43 6.98
CA GLY A 287 -16.91 -11.29 5.62
C GLY A 287 -16.11 -12.49 5.20
N GLY A 288 -15.92 -12.63 3.90
CA GLY A 288 -15.13 -13.70 3.31
C GLY A 288 -13.63 -13.51 3.50
N ILE A 289 -12.91 -14.59 3.64
CA ILE A 289 -11.44 -14.63 3.64
C ILE A 289 -11.00 -15.47 2.47
N ASP A 290 -10.21 -14.89 1.54
CA ASP A 290 -9.60 -15.59 0.41
C ASP A 290 -8.10 -15.37 0.42
N VAL A 291 -7.34 -16.43 0.62
CA VAL A 291 -5.89 -16.36 0.84
C VAL A 291 -5.15 -17.38 -0.02
N TYR A 292 -4.08 -16.95 -0.67
CA TYR A 292 -3.07 -17.83 -1.25
C TYR A 292 -1.87 -17.95 -0.30
N VAL A 293 -1.58 -19.19 0.12
CA VAL A 293 -0.43 -19.51 0.99
C VAL A 293 0.63 -20.19 0.13
N GLY A 294 1.81 -19.56 0.00
CA GLY A 294 2.93 -20.13 -0.76
C GLY A 294 3.72 -21.20 -0.02
N ASP A 295 4.68 -21.81 -0.70
CA ASP A 295 5.44 -23.00 -0.22
C ASP A 295 6.13 -22.83 1.15
N GLY A 296 6.60 -21.62 1.47
CA GLY A 296 7.23 -21.29 2.75
C GLY A 296 6.26 -20.75 3.80
N GLY A 297 4.97 -20.65 3.48
CA GLY A 297 3.98 -19.99 4.31
C GLY A 297 3.31 -20.89 5.32
N SER A 298 2.86 -20.29 6.42
CA SER A 298 1.88 -20.87 7.34
C SER A 298 0.76 -19.86 7.59
N ALA A 299 -0.46 -20.34 7.82
CA ALA A 299 -1.60 -19.46 7.97
C ALA A 299 -2.55 -19.91 9.11
N GLU A 300 -3.04 -18.92 9.86
CA GLU A 300 -4.16 -19.07 10.78
C GLU A 300 -5.29 -18.13 10.33
N LEU A 301 -6.37 -18.71 9.82
CA LEU A 301 -7.51 -17.98 9.25
C LEU A 301 -8.74 -18.25 10.13
N HIS A 302 -9.36 -17.19 10.62
CA HIS A 302 -10.54 -17.28 11.45
C HIS A 302 -11.63 -16.33 10.97
N SER A 303 -12.78 -16.87 10.59
CA SER A 303 -13.98 -16.10 10.27
C SER A 303 -15.07 -16.42 11.27
N GLN A 304 -15.46 -15.42 12.05
CA GLN A 304 -16.61 -15.45 12.91
C GLN A 304 -17.81 -14.92 12.13
N GLN A 305 -18.90 -15.63 12.13
CA GLN A 305 -20.20 -15.03 11.83
C GLN A 305 -20.77 -14.53 13.15
N GLY A 306 -20.28 -13.38 13.60
CA GLY A 306 -20.90 -12.69 14.72
C GLY A 306 -22.30 -12.25 14.31
N LYS A 307 -23.35 -12.63 15.07
CA LYS A 307 -24.48 -11.76 15.27
C LYS A 307 -23.94 -10.50 15.98
N HIS A 308 -23.27 -9.63 15.28
CA HIS A 308 -23.30 -8.25 15.67
C HIS A 308 -24.75 -7.84 15.47
N THR A 309 -25.47 -7.92 16.57
CA THR A 309 -26.82 -7.42 16.64
C THR A 309 -26.76 -6.06 16.01
N LEU A 310 -27.54 -5.83 14.98
CA LEU A 310 -27.88 -4.52 14.43
C LEU A 310 -28.16 -3.47 15.53
N GLN A 311 -28.26 -3.90 16.76
CA GLN A 311 -28.48 -3.12 17.97
C GLN A 311 -27.29 -2.24 18.37
N GLU A 312 -26.02 -2.64 18.10
CA GLU A 312 -24.89 -1.77 18.43
C GLU A 312 -24.62 -0.76 17.31
N GLN A 313 -24.79 -1.13 16.05
CA GLN A 313 -24.73 -0.15 14.95
C GLN A 313 -25.95 0.81 14.96
N LEU A 314 -27.11 0.33 15.35
CA LEU A 314 -28.30 1.18 15.51
C LEU A 314 -28.15 2.15 16.69
N CYS A 315 -27.52 1.77 17.78
CA CYS A 315 -27.25 2.68 18.90
C CYS A 315 -26.32 3.83 18.52
N LEU A 316 -25.30 3.59 17.70
CA LEU A 316 -24.40 4.66 17.22
C LEU A 316 -25.08 5.59 16.20
N TYR A 317 -26.00 5.08 15.39
CA TYR A 317 -26.79 5.90 14.45
C TYR A 317 -27.94 6.66 15.13
N LEU A 318 -28.58 6.08 16.14
CA LEU A 318 -29.72 6.69 16.82
C LEU A 318 -29.32 7.77 17.82
N THR A 319 -28.08 7.81 18.29
CA THR A 319 -27.59 8.92 19.13
C THR A 319 -27.33 10.21 18.34
N GLN A 320 -27.26 10.14 17.00
CA GLN A 320 -27.08 11.30 16.12
C GLN A 320 -28.36 11.84 15.47
N LEU A 321 -29.49 11.15 15.57
CA LEU A 321 -30.73 11.55 14.93
C LEU A 321 -31.86 11.59 15.96
N SER A 322 -32.20 12.81 16.44
CA SER A 322 -33.42 13.05 17.21
C SER A 322 -34.64 12.76 16.33
N LEU A 323 -35.39 11.66 16.67
CA LEU A 323 -36.37 11.14 15.78
C LEU A 323 -37.62 10.56 16.28
N LEU A 324 -38.72 11.05 15.83
CA LEU A 324 -40.06 10.50 15.99
C LEU A 324 -40.78 10.10 14.67
N HIS A 325 -40.10 10.08 13.51
CA HIS A 325 -40.81 9.91 12.24
C HIS A 325 -40.35 8.77 11.35
N LEU A 326 -39.48 7.86 11.80
CA LEU A 326 -38.91 6.81 10.95
C LEU A 326 -39.25 5.36 11.32
N LEU A 327 -40.15 5.15 12.28
CA LEU A 327 -40.47 3.78 12.76
C LEU A 327 -41.22 2.92 11.74
N SER A 328 -41.89 3.50 10.73
CA SER A 328 -42.65 2.72 9.74
C SER A 328 -41.83 2.20 8.57
N HIS A 329 -40.65 2.79 8.28
CA HIS A 329 -39.75 2.33 7.21
C HIS A 329 -38.66 1.36 7.66
N ILE A 330 -38.36 1.28 8.97
CA ILE A 330 -37.30 0.43 9.53
C ILE A 330 -37.67 -1.05 9.51
N VAL A 331 -38.97 -1.36 9.59
CA VAL A 331 -39.44 -2.77 9.55
C VAL A 331 -39.20 -3.45 8.19
N PHE A 332 -39.06 -2.69 7.11
CA PHE A 332 -38.82 -3.26 5.77
C PHE A 332 -37.31 -3.48 5.46
N LEU A 333 -36.39 -2.87 6.21
CA LEU A 333 -34.95 -3.00 6.04
C LEU A 333 -34.31 -4.12 6.91
N LEU A 334 -35.10 -4.77 7.77
CA LEU A 334 -34.68 -5.95 8.55
C LEU A 334 -34.70 -7.24 7.74
N ARG A 335 -34.46 -7.20 6.45
CA ARG A 335 -33.95 -8.38 5.76
C ARG A 335 -32.53 -8.59 6.26
N SER A 336 -32.38 -9.53 7.22
CA SER A 336 -31.12 -10.05 7.66
C SER A 336 -30.30 -10.47 6.44
N VAL A 337 -29.38 -9.63 6.00
CA VAL A 337 -28.34 -10.05 5.07
C VAL A 337 -27.40 -10.91 5.93
N SER A 338 -27.66 -12.20 5.93
CA SER A 338 -26.80 -13.19 6.56
C SER A 338 -25.55 -13.30 5.70
N TYR A 339 -24.51 -12.54 6.00
CA TYR A 339 -23.19 -12.75 5.40
C TYR A 339 -22.62 -14.04 5.96
N VAL A 340 -22.63 -15.08 5.15
CA VAL A 340 -21.99 -16.35 5.47
C VAL A 340 -20.49 -16.13 5.22
N GLY A 341 -19.71 -16.03 6.28
CA GLY A 341 -18.27 -15.87 6.18
C GLY A 341 -17.62 -17.16 5.63
N ALA A 342 -17.37 -17.22 4.34
CA ALA A 342 -16.65 -18.30 3.70
C ALA A 342 -15.14 -18.07 3.80
N VAL A 343 -14.35 -19.13 4.03
CA VAL A 343 -12.90 -19.11 3.99
C VAL A 343 -12.43 -19.91 2.78
N SER A 344 -11.75 -19.27 1.86
CA SER A 344 -11.10 -19.89 0.70
C SER A 344 -9.60 -19.89 0.89
N VAL A 345 -8.99 -21.05 0.83
CA VAL A 345 -7.54 -21.24 0.95
C VAL A 345 -7.03 -21.79 -0.36
N ARG A 346 -6.10 -21.10 -0.97
CA ARG A 346 -5.43 -21.50 -2.20
C ARG A 346 -3.98 -21.83 -1.89
N VAL A 347 -3.51 -22.99 -2.31
CA VAL A 347 -2.16 -23.49 -2.02
C VAL A 347 -1.49 -24.02 -3.27
N PRO A 348 -0.15 -23.95 -3.41
CA PRO A 348 0.55 -24.64 -4.46
C PRO A 348 0.54 -26.15 -4.27
N SER A 349 0.61 -26.91 -5.36
CA SER A 349 0.69 -28.39 -5.30
C SER A 349 1.93 -28.91 -4.56
N SER A 350 2.98 -28.09 -4.46
CA SER A 350 4.27 -28.39 -3.80
C SER A 350 4.28 -28.13 -2.29
N LEU A 351 3.23 -27.51 -1.73
CA LEU A 351 3.18 -27.18 -0.30
C LEU A 351 3.35 -28.41 0.59
N ARG A 352 4.27 -28.32 1.57
CA ARG A 352 4.51 -29.33 2.60
C ARG A 352 4.05 -28.84 3.95
N ALA A 353 2.81 -29.11 4.30
CA ALA A 353 2.21 -28.57 5.54
C ALA A 353 1.19 -29.50 6.14
N GLY A 354 0.98 -29.37 7.46
CA GLY A 354 -0.22 -29.86 8.12
C GLY A 354 -1.40 -28.95 7.77
N VAL A 355 -2.54 -29.55 7.55
CA VAL A 355 -3.79 -28.84 7.22
C VAL A 355 -4.83 -29.16 8.28
N ARG A 356 -5.48 -28.14 8.83
CA ARG A 356 -6.63 -28.28 9.73
C ARG A 356 -7.73 -27.31 9.33
N LEU A 357 -8.85 -27.84 8.90
CA LEU A 357 -10.01 -27.09 8.41
C LEU A 357 -11.21 -27.40 9.31
N CYS A 358 -11.86 -26.38 9.86
CA CYS A 358 -13.02 -26.52 10.73
C CYS A 358 -14.14 -25.56 10.32
N GLY A 359 -15.25 -26.06 9.80
CA GLY A 359 -16.37 -25.25 9.32
C GLY A 359 -17.69 -26.03 9.25
N THR A 360 -18.78 -25.35 8.89
CA THR A 360 -20.09 -26.04 8.68
C THR A 360 -20.04 -27.03 7.52
N SER A 361 -19.22 -26.74 6.52
CA SER A 361 -18.87 -27.65 5.44
C SER A 361 -17.42 -27.43 5.03
N VAL A 362 -16.74 -28.50 4.67
CA VAL A 362 -15.34 -28.45 4.19
C VAL A 362 -15.31 -29.07 2.80
N ASP A 363 -14.93 -28.26 1.81
CA ASP A 363 -14.79 -28.65 0.41
C ASP A 363 -13.30 -28.66 0.04
N ILE A 364 -12.79 -29.83 -0.33
CA ILE A 364 -11.39 -30.02 -0.68
C ILE A 364 -11.33 -30.42 -2.15
N SER A 365 -10.64 -29.63 -2.97
CA SER A 365 -10.42 -29.96 -4.38
C SER A 365 -9.81 -31.34 -4.56
N PRO A 366 -10.27 -32.16 -5.51
CA PRO A 366 -9.70 -33.48 -5.77
C PRO A 366 -8.21 -33.45 -6.16
N GLU A 367 -7.68 -32.30 -6.53
CA GLU A 367 -6.25 -32.10 -6.82
C GLU A 367 -5.39 -32.03 -5.55
N VAL A 368 -6.01 -31.83 -4.38
CA VAL A 368 -5.33 -31.80 -3.07
C VAL A 368 -5.22 -33.21 -2.54
N VAL A 369 -4.01 -33.73 -2.46
CA VAL A 369 -3.73 -35.04 -1.86
C VAL A 369 -3.35 -34.86 -0.39
N LEU A 370 -4.20 -35.34 0.51
CA LEU A 370 -3.96 -35.33 1.96
C LEU A 370 -3.63 -36.77 2.45
N HIS A 371 -2.58 -36.85 3.25
CA HIS A 371 -2.19 -38.10 3.97
C HIS A 371 -2.63 -38.01 5.43
N GLY A 372 -2.93 -39.16 6.03
CA GLY A 372 -3.33 -39.22 7.42
C GLY A 372 -4.59 -38.44 7.74
N VAL A 373 -5.60 -38.52 6.89
CA VAL A 373 -6.84 -37.74 7.01
C VAL A 373 -7.68 -38.21 8.18
N GLU A 374 -7.95 -37.32 9.11
CA GLU A 374 -8.89 -37.51 10.20
C GLU A 374 -10.07 -36.55 10.00
N ASN A 375 -11.28 -37.16 9.90
CA ASN A 375 -12.53 -36.40 9.80
C ASN A 375 -13.32 -36.54 11.08
N ASN A 376 -13.62 -35.44 11.73
CA ASN A 376 -14.47 -35.41 12.92
C ASN A 376 -15.64 -34.43 12.67
N THR A 377 -16.84 -34.92 12.89
CA THR A 377 -18.06 -34.10 12.80
C THR A 377 -18.69 -34.03 14.19
N SER A 378 -18.78 -32.81 14.72
CA SER A 378 -19.30 -32.53 16.05
C SER A 378 -20.11 -31.25 16.02
N GLU A 379 -21.30 -31.25 16.61
CA GLU A 379 -22.17 -30.07 16.79
C GLU A 379 -22.44 -29.26 15.50
N GLY A 380 -22.57 -29.93 14.35
CA GLY A 380 -22.81 -29.27 13.05
C GLY A 380 -21.58 -28.67 12.38
N HIS A 381 -20.39 -28.96 12.92
CA HIS A 381 -19.10 -28.60 12.31
C HIS A 381 -18.35 -29.83 11.84
N THR A 382 -17.74 -29.72 10.70
CA THR A 382 -16.82 -30.72 10.14
C THR A 382 -15.40 -30.24 10.32
N THR A 383 -14.58 -31.03 11.01
CA THR A 383 -13.14 -30.81 11.14
C THR A 383 -12.40 -31.82 10.30
N VAL A 384 -11.57 -31.38 9.39
CA VAL A 384 -10.68 -32.21 8.59
C VAL A 384 -9.25 -31.86 8.96
N THR A 385 -8.47 -32.86 9.37
CA THR A 385 -7.04 -32.75 9.65
C THR A 385 -6.29 -33.71 8.74
N GLY A 386 -5.17 -33.32 8.20
CA GLY A 386 -4.34 -34.14 7.34
C GLY A 386 -3.01 -33.49 7.02
N TYR A 387 -2.17 -34.14 6.24
CA TYR A 387 -0.86 -33.67 5.85
C TYR A 387 -0.75 -33.64 4.32
N MET A 388 -0.31 -32.53 3.77
CA MET A 388 -0.10 -32.34 2.35
C MET A 388 1.38 -32.55 2.01
N ASN A 389 1.66 -33.53 1.14
CA ASN A 389 3.02 -33.91 0.69
C ASN A 389 4.04 -34.22 1.80
N VAL A 390 3.56 -34.63 2.99
CA VAL A 390 4.39 -35.04 4.14
C VAL A 390 3.71 -36.18 4.85
N GLU A 391 4.48 -37.18 5.36
CA GLU A 391 3.96 -38.32 6.09
C GLU A 391 3.96 -38.13 7.63
N SER A 392 4.64 -37.11 8.11
CA SER A 392 4.81 -36.82 9.55
C SER A 392 4.48 -35.38 9.90
N PRO A 393 4.31 -35.01 11.17
CA PRO A 393 3.98 -33.66 11.60
C PRO A 393 4.93 -32.64 10.98
N ALA A 394 4.39 -31.75 10.17
CA ALA A 394 5.13 -30.68 9.52
C ALA A 394 5.33 -29.50 10.47
N ASN A 395 6.44 -28.78 10.31
CA ASN A 395 6.68 -27.52 11.04
C ASN A 395 5.75 -26.38 10.61
N GLN A 396 5.13 -26.52 9.43
CA GLN A 396 4.23 -25.54 8.83
C GLN A 396 2.79 -26.04 8.93
N TRP A 397 1.87 -25.12 9.22
CA TRP A 397 0.46 -25.42 9.33
C TRP A 397 -0.40 -24.39 8.59
N VAL A 398 -1.41 -24.90 7.90
CA VAL A 398 -2.53 -24.12 7.39
C VAL A 398 -3.76 -24.47 8.23
N LYS A 399 -4.15 -23.54 9.08
CA LYS A 399 -5.34 -23.67 9.93
C LYS A 399 -6.40 -22.69 9.45
N ALA A 400 -7.58 -23.20 9.12
CA ALA A 400 -8.72 -22.39 8.77
C ALA A 400 -9.93 -22.78 9.62
N GLN A 401 -10.59 -21.79 10.18
CA GLN A 401 -11.80 -21.94 10.99
C GLN A 401 -12.86 -20.97 10.50
N ALA A 402 -14.06 -21.49 10.27
CA ALA A 402 -15.24 -20.72 9.93
C ALA A 402 -16.38 -21.17 10.85
N ASP A 403 -16.76 -20.32 11.81
CA ASP A 403 -17.71 -20.71 12.86
C ASP A 403 -19.11 -20.98 12.30
N ARG A 404 -19.52 -20.31 11.23
CA ARG A 404 -20.81 -20.52 10.57
C ARG A 404 -20.73 -20.54 9.04
N GLY A 405 -19.53 -20.67 8.51
CA GLY A 405 -19.27 -20.64 7.09
C GLY A 405 -18.68 -21.92 6.54
N SER A 406 -18.57 -21.98 5.22
CA SER A 406 -17.88 -23.06 4.51
C SER A 406 -16.40 -22.77 4.37
N ILE A 407 -15.60 -23.82 4.30
CA ILE A 407 -14.18 -23.74 3.99
C ILE A 407 -13.93 -24.45 2.67
N ARG A 408 -13.17 -23.82 1.79
CA ARG A 408 -12.72 -24.41 0.54
C ARG A 408 -11.20 -24.42 0.47
N LEU A 409 -10.62 -25.59 0.17
CA LEU A 409 -9.19 -25.76 -0.07
C LEU A 409 -8.97 -26.15 -1.53
N THR A 410 -8.17 -25.36 -2.27
CA THR A 410 -7.89 -25.59 -3.69
C THR A 410 -6.42 -25.49 -3.99
N VAL A 411 -5.97 -26.22 -5.03
CA VAL A 411 -4.64 -26.04 -5.60
C VAL A 411 -4.69 -24.91 -6.63
N GLN A 412 -3.71 -24.04 -6.58
CA GLN A 412 -3.53 -22.97 -7.55
C GLN A 412 -2.05 -22.78 -7.85
N SER A 413 -1.68 -22.67 -9.12
CA SER A 413 -0.31 -22.34 -9.46
C SER A 413 -0.02 -20.86 -9.16
N TRP A 414 1.23 -20.56 -8.79
CA TRP A 414 1.67 -19.18 -8.55
C TRP A 414 1.45 -18.27 -9.78
N PHE A 415 1.54 -18.81 -10.99
CA PHE A 415 1.30 -18.05 -12.23
C PHE A 415 -0.16 -17.62 -12.39
N GLU A 416 -1.09 -18.41 -11.92
CA GLU A 416 -2.52 -18.08 -11.96
C GLU A 416 -2.87 -17.01 -10.93
N SER A 417 -2.25 -17.02 -9.76
CA SER A 417 -2.47 -15.99 -8.74
C SER A 417 -2.05 -14.60 -9.24
N ARG A 418 -1.06 -14.49 -10.12
CA ARG A 418 -0.61 -13.23 -10.72
C ARG A 418 -1.58 -12.63 -11.75
N ARG A 419 -2.39 -13.43 -12.42
CA ARG A 419 -3.35 -12.95 -13.45
C ARG A 419 -4.56 -12.25 -12.87
N LEU A 420 -4.84 -12.41 -11.57
CA LEU A 420 -5.97 -11.77 -10.90
C LEU A 420 -5.68 -10.34 -10.44
N VAL A 421 -4.44 -9.87 -10.54
CA VAL A 421 -3.97 -8.56 -10.04
C VAL A 421 -3.70 -7.53 -11.15
N SER A 422 -3.87 -7.93 -12.43
CA SER A 422 -3.66 -7.04 -13.59
C SER A 422 -4.88 -6.18 -13.90
#